data_acf3395e0ac964b9538aff83195a12bb
#
_entry.id   acf3395e0ac964b9538aff83195a12bb
#
_cell.length_a   1.000
_cell.length_b   1.000
_cell.length_c   1.000
_cell.angle_alpha   90.00
_cell.angle_beta   90.00
_cell.angle_gamma   90.00
#
_symmetry.space_group_name_H-M   'P 1'
#
loop_
_entity.id
_entity.type
_entity.pdbx_description
1 polymer ?
#
loop_
_entity_poly.entity_id
_entity_poly.type
_entity_poly.pdbx_seq_one_letter_code
_entity_poly.pdbx_strand_id
1 'polypeptide(L)'
;MKKLNLGCGTDYINGWVNVDKGNIRCDVKHDIEQFPWPFENSSVDEMKLQHILEHIQRYNFIPLMREMYRVSCNGAIINIFAPYAGSDNFWTDPTHVLPLTTRTFDYFDKSKALYVNGKIYGWDDIKIQVLESTKVPNEPNGPDVRYRLKINK
;
A
#
# COMPACT_ATOMS: atom_id res chain seq x y z
N MET A 1 6.52 13.56 13.73
CA MET A 1 6.42 12.33 12.89
C MET A 1 4.95 12.09 12.58
N LYS A 2 4.55 12.28 11.31
CA LYS A 2 3.17 12.06 10.88
C LYS A 2 3.00 10.63 10.36
N LYS A 3 1.98 9.92 10.87
CA LYS A 3 1.70 8.52 10.49
C LYS A 3 0.27 8.41 9.97
N LEU A 4 0.07 7.70 8.87
CA LEU A 4 -1.25 7.46 8.26
C LEU A 4 -1.66 6.00 8.39
N ASN A 5 -2.89 5.76 8.86
CA ASN A 5 -3.58 4.48 8.80
C ASN A 5 -4.62 4.56 7.68
N LEU A 6 -4.28 4.07 6.49
CA LEU A 6 -5.08 4.22 5.27
C LEU A 6 -6.08 3.07 5.14
N GLY A 7 -7.36 3.39 4.90
CA GLY A 7 -8.44 2.41 4.92
C GLY A 7 -8.58 1.79 6.30
N CYS A 8 -8.67 2.65 7.33
CA CYS A 8 -8.56 2.20 8.72
C CYS A 8 -9.69 1.25 9.16
N GLY A 9 -10.85 1.28 8.49
CA GLY A 9 -11.98 0.46 8.89
C GLY A 9 -12.29 0.63 10.38
N THR A 10 -12.42 -0.47 11.08
CA THR A 10 -12.62 -0.50 12.55
C THR A 10 -11.32 -0.46 13.34
N ASP A 11 -10.16 -0.51 12.68
CA ASP A 11 -8.82 -0.50 13.31
C ASP A 11 -8.31 0.94 13.49
N TYR A 12 -8.99 1.71 14.36
CA TYR A 12 -8.57 3.06 14.71
C TYR A 12 -7.33 3.04 15.60
N ILE A 13 -6.23 3.66 15.15
CA ILE A 13 -4.96 3.69 15.88
C ILE A 13 -4.75 5.06 16.51
N ASN A 14 -4.67 5.12 17.84
CA ASN A 14 -4.36 6.36 18.56
C ASN A 14 -2.95 6.87 18.19
N GLY A 15 -2.84 8.18 17.96
CA GLY A 15 -1.57 8.83 17.58
C GLY A 15 -1.22 8.70 16.08
N TRP A 16 -2.08 8.07 15.28
CA TRP A 16 -2.03 8.07 13.82
C TRP A 16 -3.16 8.93 13.24
N VAL A 17 -3.00 9.41 12.04
CA VAL A 17 -4.10 10.00 11.26
C VAL A 17 -4.82 8.84 10.56
N ASN A 18 -6.02 8.53 11.01
CA ASN A 18 -6.84 7.44 10.48
C ASN A 18 -7.68 7.96 9.32
N VAL A 19 -7.54 7.34 8.16
CA VAL A 19 -8.18 7.76 6.90
C VAL A 19 -9.11 6.66 6.42
N ASP A 20 -10.36 7.01 6.14
CA ASP A 20 -11.32 6.07 5.54
C ASP A 20 -12.41 6.82 4.78
N LYS A 21 -13.02 6.19 3.78
CA LYS A 21 -14.17 6.73 3.04
C LYS A 21 -15.51 6.38 3.66
N GLY A 22 -15.55 5.35 4.49
CA GLY A 22 -16.76 4.81 5.10
C GLY A 22 -17.38 5.73 6.14
N ASN A 23 -18.58 5.38 6.59
CA ASN A 23 -19.24 6.09 7.69
C ASN A 23 -18.85 5.47 9.05
N ILE A 24 -17.56 5.56 9.36
CA ILE A 24 -16.92 5.00 10.54
C ILE A 24 -16.09 6.06 11.24
N ARG A 25 -15.60 5.75 12.45
CA ARG A 25 -14.67 6.63 13.17
C ARG A 25 -13.35 6.73 12.41
N CYS A 26 -13.04 7.90 11.89
CA CYS A 26 -11.75 8.25 11.28
C CYS A 26 -11.42 9.71 11.54
N ASP A 27 -10.17 10.13 11.34
CA ASP A 27 -9.73 11.52 11.50
C ASP A 27 -9.90 12.30 10.19
N VAL A 28 -9.73 11.64 9.05
CA VAL A 28 -9.89 12.21 7.72
C VAL A 28 -10.82 11.30 6.90
N LYS A 29 -11.99 11.82 6.52
CA LYS A 29 -12.90 11.11 5.63
C LYS A 29 -12.46 11.34 4.19
N HIS A 30 -11.82 10.34 3.58
CA HIS A 30 -11.30 10.43 2.23
C HIS A 30 -11.22 9.05 1.56
N ASP A 31 -11.57 8.99 0.27
CA ASP A 31 -11.33 7.80 -0.56
C ASP A 31 -9.89 7.84 -1.08
N ILE A 32 -9.08 6.85 -0.72
CA ILE A 32 -7.67 6.80 -1.12
C ILE A 32 -7.47 6.58 -2.63
N GLU A 33 -8.53 6.27 -3.37
CA GLU A 33 -8.53 6.23 -4.83
C GLU A 33 -8.88 7.60 -5.47
N GLN A 34 -9.15 8.64 -4.67
CA GLN A 34 -9.33 10.01 -5.14
C GLN A 34 -8.06 10.83 -4.91
N PHE A 35 -7.48 11.33 -5.98
CA PHE A 35 -6.22 12.07 -5.97
C PHE A 35 -6.41 13.55 -6.34
N PRO A 36 -5.60 14.47 -5.76
CA PRO A 36 -4.57 14.24 -4.74
C PRO A 36 -5.16 14.06 -3.34
N TRP A 37 -4.42 13.36 -2.46
CA TRP A 37 -4.80 13.25 -1.05
C TRP A 37 -4.64 14.60 -0.31
N PRO A 38 -5.41 14.86 0.77
CA PRO A 38 -5.35 16.11 1.52
C PRO A 38 -4.12 16.18 2.45
N PHE A 39 -2.96 15.75 1.94
CA PHE A 39 -1.68 15.78 2.64
C PHE A 39 -0.63 16.46 1.78
N GLU A 40 0.25 17.25 2.43
CA GLU A 40 1.34 17.93 1.78
C GLU A 40 2.41 16.97 1.26
N ASN A 41 3.18 17.42 0.28
CA ASN A 41 4.35 16.67 -0.21
C ASN A 41 5.36 16.45 0.91
N SER A 42 5.94 15.25 0.96
CA SER A 42 7.02 14.91 1.90
C SER A 42 6.69 15.26 3.37
N SER A 43 5.45 14.96 3.78
CA SER A 43 4.95 15.27 5.13
C SER A 43 4.67 14.04 5.99
N VAL A 44 4.74 12.83 5.42
CA VAL A 44 4.37 11.58 6.08
C VAL A 44 5.59 10.70 6.28
N ASP A 45 5.78 10.22 7.51
CA ASP A 45 6.94 9.42 7.92
C ASP A 45 6.64 7.91 7.92
N GLU A 46 5.37 7.54 8.10
CA GLU A 46 4.97 6.14 8.13
C GLU A 46 3.53 5.96 7.63
N MET A 47 3.29 4.86 6.89
CA MET A 47 1.94 4.46 6.46
C MET A 47 1.68 3.01 6.82
N LYS A 48 0.43 2.71 7.13
CA LYS A 48 -0.11 1.36 7.28
C LYS A 48 -1.29 1.20 6.34
N LEU A 49 -1.28 0.09 5.58
CA LEU A 49 -2.38 -0.39 4.73
C LEU A 49 -2.64 -1.86 5.12
N GLN A 50 -3.76 -2.11 5.78
CA GLN A 50 -4.10 -3.46 6.22
C GLN A 50 -5.44 -3.87 5.61
N HIS A 51 -5.42 -4.91 4.77
CA HIS A 51 -6.60 -5.41 4.07
C HIS A 51 -7.38 -4.31 3.34
N ILE A 52 -6.67 -3.50 2.55
CA ILE A 52 -7.25 -2.42 1.75
C ILE A 52 -6.72 -2.42 0.31
N LEU A 53 -5.45 -2.82 0.12
CA LEU A 53 -4.81 -2.69 -1.20
C LEU A 53 -5.42 -3.64 -2.23
N GLU A 54 -5.91 -4.81 -1.81
CA GLU A 54 -6.61 -5.78 -2.64
C GLU A 54 -7.92 -5.27 -3.24
N HIS A 55 -8.52 -4.24 -2.63
CA HIS A 55 -9.76 -3.59 -3.10
C HIS A 55 -9.52 -2.44 -4.07
N ILE A 56 -8.27 -1.99 -4.22
CA ILE A 56 -7.92 -0.89 -5.12
C ILE A 56 -8.09 -1.31 -6.58
N GLN A 57 -8.76 -0.47 -7.36
CA GLN A 57 -8.94 -0.73 -8.79
C GLN A 57 -7.57 -0.78 -9.49
N ARG A 58 -7.37 -1.76 -10.38
CA ARG A 58 -6.06 -2.00 -11.04
C ARG A 58 -5.52 -0.75 -11.74
N TYR A 59 -6.38 0.04 -12.36
CA TYR A 59 -5.98 1.28 -13.04
C TYR A 59 -5.57 2.40 -12.06
N ASN A 60 -5.97 2.31 -10.79
CA ASN A 60 -5.59 3.25 -9.74
C ASN A 60 -4.32 2.83 -8.98
N PHE A 61 -3.77 1.64 -9.22
CA PHE A 61 -2.60 1.16 -8.48
C PHE A 61 -1.38 2.08 -8.67
N ILE A 62 -1.03 2.43 -9.91
CA ILE A 62 0.11 3.32 -10.17
C ILE A 62 -0.16 4.76 -9.69
N PRO A 63 -1.33 5.38 -9.92
CA PRO A 63 -1.68 6.64 -9.27
C PRO A 63 -1.56 6.61 -7.75
N LEU A 64 -2.03 5.54 -7.10
CA LEU A 64 -1.90 5.36 -5.65
C LEU A 64 -0.43 5.29 -5.20
N MET A 65 0.40 4.53 -5.92
CA MET A 65 1.85 4.43 -5.64
C MET A 65 2.55 5.80 -5.76
N ARG A 66 2.21 6.58 -6.79
CA ARG A 66 2.72 7.95 -6.96
C ARG A 66 2.29 8.86 -5.83
N GLU A 67 1.05 8.72 -5.38
CA GLU A 67 0.51 9.54 -4.30
C GLU A 67 1.15 9.18 -2.94
N MET A 68 1.29 7.89 -2.64
CA MET A 68 2.06 7.43 -1.47
C MET A 68 3.49 7.99 -1.52
N TYR A 69 4.13 7.95 -2.70
CA TYR A 69 5.48 8.51 -2.88
C TYR A 69 5.49 10.03 -2.68
N ARG A 70 4.52 10.76 -3.26
CA ARG A 70 4.42 12.22 -3.16
C ARG A 70 4.37 12.70 -1.71
N VAL A 71 3.45 12.12 -0.91
CA VAL A 71 3.23 12.56 0.47
C VAL A 71 4.29 12.07 1.45
N SER A 72 5.01 10.99 1.14
CA SER A 72 6.05 10.43 2.00
C SER A 72 7.27 11.33 2.12
N CYS A 73 7.86 11.39 3.31
CA CYS A 73 9.22 11.89 3.51
C CYS A 73 10.26 10.94 2.88
N ASN A 74 11.47 11.43 2.64
CA ASN A 74 12.58 10.53 2.31
C ASN A 74 12.86 9.61 3.50
N GLY A 75 12.97 8.31 3.27
CA GLY A 75 13.15 7.29 4.31
C GLY A 75 11.86 6.83 4.98
N ALA A 76 10.69 7.37 4.60
CA ALA A 76 9.39 6.92 5.14
C ALA A 76 9.17 5.43 4.95
N ILE A 77 8.49 4.81 5.91
CA ILE A 77 8.18 3.38 5.91
C ILE A 77 6.70 3.16 5.58
N ILE A 78 6.44 2.25 4.66
CA ILE A 78 5.09 1.81 4.32
C ILE A 78 4.96 0.33 4.68
N ASN A 79 4.04 0.03 5.59
CA ASN A 79 3.71 -1.32 6.02
C ASN A 79 2.40 -1.74 5.36
N ILE A 80 2.43 -2.83 4.60
CA ILE A 80 1.27 -3.36 3.87
C ILE A 80 1.03 -4.80 4.30
N PHE A 81 -0.23 -5.15 4.52
CA PHE A 81 -0.68 -6.51 4.82
C PHE A 81 -1.97 -6.77 4.04
N ALA A 82 -1.99 -7.84 3.24
CA ALA A 82 -3.09 -8.14 2.33
C ALA A 82 -3.15 -9.65 2.01
N PRO A 83 -4.29 -10.17 1.52
CA PRO A 83 -4.37 -11.55 1.05
C PRO A 83 -3.36 -11.82 -0.07
N TYR A 84 -2.65 -12.94 0.02
CA TYR A 84 -1.78 -13.39 -1.07
C TYR A 84 -2.62 -13.87 -2.26
N ALA A 85 -2.28 -13.46 -3.47
CA ALA A 85 -3.01 -13.78 -4.70
C ALA A 85 -3.20 -15.29 -4.97
N GLY A 86 -2.36 -16.15 -4.39
CA GLY A 86 -2.48 -17.61 -4.47
C GLY A 86 -3.23 -18.24 -3.30
N SER A 87 -3.98 -17.47 -2.51
CA SER A 87 -4.78 -17.97 -1.39
C SER A 87 -6.26 -17.96 -1.71
N ASP A 88 -7.03 -18.87 -1.11
CA ASP A 88 -8.49 -18.86 -1.19
C ASP A 88 -9.07 -17.56 -0.64
N ASN A 89 -8.45 -16.99 0.39
CA ASN A 89 -8.86 -15.72 0.99
C ASN A 89 -8.93 -14.57 -0.03
N PHE A 90 -7.99 -14.51 -0.98
CA PHE A 90 -8.05 -13.50 -2.03
C PHE A 90 -9.26 -13.71 -2.96
N TRP A 91 -9.54 -14.94 -3.38
CA TRP A 91 -10.57 -15.23 -4.38
C TRP A 91 -11.99 -15.38 -3.81
N THR A 92 -12.11 -15.55 -2.49
CA THR A 92 -13.43 -15.71 -1.83
C THR A 92 -14.20 -14.40 -1.78
N ASP A 93 -13.52 -13.26 -1.62
CA ASP A 93 -14.18 -11.96 -1.60
C ASP A 93 -14.29 -11.38 -3.02
N PRO A 94 -15.52 -11.19 -3.55
CA PRO A 94 -15.72 -10.67 -4.91
C PRO A 94 -15.28 -9.21 -5.10
N THR A 95 -14.98 -8.49 -4.02
CA THR A 95 -14.48 -7.12 -4.06
C THR A 95 -12.96 -7.03 -4.16
N HIS A 96 -12.25 -8.15 -4.06
CA HIS A 96 -10.81 -8.21 -4.29
C HIS A 96 -10.51 -8.18 -5.79
N VAL A 97 -9.89 -7.11 -6.26
CA VAL A 97 -9.63 -6.87 -7.68
C VAL A 97 -8.13 -6.72 -8.01
N LEU A 98 -7.28 -6.44 -6.99
CA LEU A 98 -5.84 -6.29 -7.17
C LEU A 98 -5.09 -7.48 -6.55
N PRO A 99 -4.66 -8.47 -7.34
CA PRO A 99 -3.89 -9.60 -6.83
C PRO A 99 -2.47 -9.19 -6.45
N LEU A 100 -2.07 -9.53 -5.22
CA LEU A 100 -0.76 -9.20 -4.66
C LEU A 100 0.08 -10.45 -4.46
N THR A 101 1.35 -10.38 -4.87
CA THR A 101 2.35 -11.43 -4.69
C THR A 101 3.59 -10.88 -4.01
N THR A 102 4.49 -11.73 -3.53
CA THR A 102 5.76 -11.28 -2.93
C THR A 102 6.62 -10.44 -3.88
N ARG A 103 6.27 -10.35 -5.17
CA ARG A 103 7.04 -9.62 -6.18
C ARG A 103 6.34 -8.36 -6.71
N THR A 104 5.16 -8.02 -6.20
CA THR A 104 4.35 -6.90 -6.70
C THR A 104 5.10 -5.56 -6.69
N PHE A 105 5.93 -5.31 -5.68
CA PHE A 105 6.69 -4.04 -5.56
C PHE A 105 8.09 -4.08 -6.14
N ASP A 106 8.55 -5.21 -6.69
CA ASP A 106 9.88 -5.35 -7.32
C ASP A 106 10.09 -4.38 -8.51
N TYR A 107 9.00 -3.96 -9.16
CA TYR A 107 9.03 -3.00 -10.27
C TYR A 107 9.55 -1.60 -9.88
N PHE A 108 9.49 -1.26 -8.59
CA PHE A 108 9.86 0.06 -8.07
C PHE A 108 11.20 0.06 -7.33
N ASP A 109 11.81 -1.12 -7.12
CA ASP A 109 13.08 -1.29 -6.42
C ASP A 109 14.21 -1.54 -7.42
N LYS A 110 15.13 -0.55 -7.53
CA LYS A 110 16.28 -0.63 -8.47
C LYS A 110 17.24 -1.81 -8.22
N SER A 111 17.16 -2.45 -7.04
CA SER A 111 17.95 -3.65 -6.74
C SER A 111 17.32 -4.94 -7.30
N LYS A 112 16.10 -4.87 -7.82
CA LYS A 112 15.33 -6.02 -8.31
C LYS A 112 15.35 -6.08 -9.84
N ALA A 113 15.33 -7.29 -10.38
CA ALA A 113 15.34 -7.51 -11.83
C ALA A 113 14.14 -6.88 -12.56
N LEU A 114 12.95 -6.86 -11.92
CA LEU A 114 11.74 -6.29 -12.52
C LEU A 114 11.76 -4.76 -12.63
N TYR A 115 12.69 -4.07 -11.98
CA TYR A 115 12.85 -2.61 -12.10
C TYR A 115 13.06 -2.15 -13.55
N VAL A 116 13.75 -2.95 -14.36
CA VAL A 116 13.94 -2.65 -15.79
C VAL A 116 12.59 -2.53 -16.50
N ASN A 117 11.64 -3.43 -16.21
CA ASN A 117 10.29 -3.37 -16.76
C ASN A 117 9.51 -2.14 -16.22
N GLY A 118 9.69 -1.82 -14.95
CA GLY A 118 9.11 -0.60 -14.35
C GLY A 118 9.53 0.67 -15.09
N LYS A 119 10.82 0.76 -15.48
CA LYS A 119 11.33 1.87 -16.31
C LYS A 119 10.67 1.90 -17.69
N ILE A 120 10.53 0.74 -18.35
CA ILE A 120 9.87 0.63 -19.67
C ILE A 120 8.42 1.12 -19.58
N TYR A 121 7.74 0.88 -18.47
CA TYR A 121 6.36 1.34 -18.23
C TYR A 121 6.26 2.79 -17.75
N GLY A 122 7.39 3.49 -17.57
CA GLY A 122 7.41 4.87 -17.09
C GLY A 122 7.07 5.02 -15.60
N TRP A 123 7.49 4.05 -14.76
CA TRP A 123 7.26 4.05 -13.31
C TRP A 123 8.53 4.37 -12.51
N ASP A 124 9.59 4.80 -13.16
CA ASP A 124 10.89 5.11 -12.55
C ASP A 124 10.91 6.45 -11.78
N ASP A 125 9.80 7.18 -11.82
CA ASP A 125 9.52 8.31 -10.93
C ASP A 125 9.22 7.86 -9.49
N ILE A 126 8.83 6.59 -9.28
CA ILE A 126 8.58 5.98 -7.97
C ILE A 126 9.82 5.17 -7.56
N LYS A 127 10.50 5.59 -6.49
CA LYS A 127 11.71 4.93 -6.01
C LYS A 127 11.47 4.36 -4.62
N ILE A 128 11.37 3.04 -4.56
CA ILE A 128 11.11 2.29 -3.32
C ILE A 128 12.23 1.26 -3.13
N GLN A 129 12.55 0.96 -1.88
CA GLN A 129 13.33 -0.20 -1.49
C GLN A 129 12.40 -1.19 -0.79
N VAL A 130 12.36 -2.42 -1.26
CA VAL A 130 11.63 -3.52 -0.64
C VAL A 130 12.48 -4.08 0.50
N LEU A 131 12.16 -3.70 1.74
CA LEU A 131 12.87 -4.18 2.93
C LEU A 131 12.41 -5.58 3.35
N GLU A 132 11.11 -5.84 3.18
CA GLU A 132 10.48 -7.14 3.46
C GLU A 132 9.40 -7.40 2.42
N SER A 133 9.30 -8.65 1.98
CA SER A 133 8.21 -9.16 1.15
C SER A 133 8.07 -10.66 1.42
N THR A 134 7.14 -11.04 2.29
CA THR A 134 7.01 -12.42 2.78
C THR A 134 5.57 -12.89 2.82
N LYS A 135 5.37 -14.20 2.63
CA LYS A 135 4.08 -14.85 2.90
C LYS A 135 3.97 -15.11 4.40
N VAL A 136 2.82 -14.79 4.96
CA VAL A 136 2.51 -15.00 6.38
C VAL A 136 1.34 -15.97 6.47
N PRO A 137 1.46 -17.07 7.23
CA PRO A 137 0.34 -17.97 7.45
C PRO A 137 -0.89 -17.26 8.01
N ASN A 138 -2.07 -17.56 7.48
CA ASN A 138 -3.36 -17.05 7.96
C ASN A 138 -4.39 -18.19 7.88
N GLU A 139 -4.28 -19.14 8.81
CA GLU A 139 -5.17 -20.31 8.86
C GLU A 139 -6.54 -19.93 9.45
N PRO A 140 -7.65 -20.48 8.91
CA PRO A 140 -7.73 -21.47 7.83
C PRO A 140 -7.79 -20.85 6.42
N ASN A 141 -7.67 -19.54 6.27
CA ASN A 141 -8.00 -18.79 5.04
C ASN A 141 -6.86 -18.77 4.00
N GLY A 142 -5.74 -19.41 4.29
CA GLY A 142 -4.55 -19.39 3.46
C GLY A 142 -3.65 -18.17 3.73
N PRO A 143 -2.46 -18.10 3.09
CA PRO A 143 -1.47 -17.08 3.43
C PRO A 143 -1.90 -15.67 3.02
N ASP A 144 -1.51 -14.71 3.86
CA ASP A 144 -1.42 -13.30 3.49
C ASP A 144 0.01 -12.97 3.01
N VAL A 145 0.18 -11.79 2.44
CA VAL A 145 1.47 -11.23 2.10
C VAL A 145 1.71 -9.96 2.91
N ARG A 146 2.92 -9.87 3.48
CA ARG A 146 3.39 -8.69 4.20
C ARG A 146 4.49 -8.03 3.41
N TYR A 147 4.43 -6.70 3.33
CA TYR A 147 5.50 -5.89 2.79
C TYR A 147 5.90 -4.80 3.78
N ARG A 148 7.20 -4.52 3.80
CA ARG A 148 7.77 -3.33 4.40
C ARG A 148 8.61 -2.62 3.35
N LEU A 149 8.15 -1.44 2.98
CA LEU A 149 8.74 -0.65 1.91
C LEU A 149 9.37 0.62 2.50
N LYS A 150 10.48 1.06 1.91
CA LYS A 150 11.13 2.33 2.26
C LYS A 150 11.14 3.24 1.04
N ILE A 151 10.73 4.49 1.25
CA ILE A 151 10.75 5.52 0.21
C ILE A 151 12.16 6.10 0.07
N ASN A 152 12.63 6.24 -1.17
CA ASN A 152 13.92 6.82 -1.51
C ASN A 152 13.70 8.03 -2.45
N LYS A 153 13.82 9.25 -1.92
CA LYS A 153 13.72 10.50 -2.68
C LYS A 153 15.09 11.07 -2.99
#